data_2fe20b0608984d41fcd63b7a39227d53
#
_entry.id   2fe20b0608984d41fcd63b7a39227d53
#
_cell.length_a   1.000
_cell.length_b   1.000
_cell.length_c   1.000
_cell.angle_alpha   90.00
_cell.angle_beta   90.00
_cell.angle_gamma   90.00
#
_symmetry.space_group_name_H-M   'P 1'
#
loop_
_entity.id
_entity.type
_entity.pdbx_description
1 polymer ?
#
loop_
_entity_poly.entity_id
_entity_poly.type
_entity_poly.pdbx_seq_one_letter_code
_entity_poly.pdbx_strand_id
1 'polypeptide(L)'
;EVHDHWRNRSMSTTVDDLQAIADRVVAQAGSGEQIEAYVSRGGETAIRIYEGELEHFASAQSEGVGIRVIKDGRTGFAYAGTLDPAAIAEVLADARDNVSFGTPDEFAGLAIPDGVAQIPQKFWDEELAGYPTDKKIALTKELEKLTLGMDERVRVDEANYDDGWGEVAVATTTGIRESGRGNSCYVSVSTLADDEEETQ
;
A
#
# COMPACT_ATOMS: atom_id res chain seq x y z
N GLU A 1 -6.48 29.37 5.43
CA GLU A 1 -5.10 29.35 6.02
C GLU A 1 -4.88 28.15 6.98
N VAL A 2 -5.29 26.93 6.58
CA VAL A 2 -5.03 25.70 7.37
C VAL A 2 -4.30 24.64 6.54
N HIS A 3 -3.90 24.93 5.30
CA HIS A 3 -3.43 23.89 4.35
C HIS A 3 -1.91 23.73 4.18
N ASP A 4 -1.06 24.41 4.96
CA ASP A 4 0.40 24.42 4.64
C ASP A 4 1.30 23.73 5.69
N HIS A 5 0.75 23.05 6.69
CA HIS A 5 1.57 22.45 7.75
C HIS A 5 2.08 21.03 7.45
N TRP A 6 1.61 20.39 6.38
CA TRP A 6 1.97 19.00 6.03
C TRP A 6 2.99 18.86 4.90
N ARG A 7 3.37 19.97 4.24
CA ARG A 7 4.29 19.95 3.09
C ARG A 7 5.77 19.92 3.42
N ASN A 8 6.19 19.91 4.67
CA ASN A 8 7.59 20.07 5.05
C ASN A 8 8.18 18.93 5.90
N ARG A 9 7.74 17.70 5.70
CA ARG A 9 8.60 16.54 5.90
C ARG A 9 9.11 16.10 4.53
N SER A 10 10.24 16.66 4.15
CA SER A 10 11.10 16.13 3.09
C SER A 10 11.56 14.73 3.51
N MET A 11 10.70 13.75 3.33
CA MET A 11 11.10 12.35 3.31
C MET A 11 11.33 11.96 1.86
N SER A 12 12.50 12.33 1.36
CA SER A 12 13.10 11.70 0.19
C SER A 12 13.66 10.34 0.65
N THR A 13 12.83 9.50 1.27
CA THR A 13 13.13 8.09 1.40
C THR A 13 12.74 7.44 0.08
N THR A 14 13.69 6.78 -0.55
CA THR A 14 13.48 6.04 -1.80
C THR A 14 13.16 4.57 -1.48
N VAL A 15 12.75 3.78 -2.46
CA VAL A 15 12.63 2.32 -2.33
C VAL A 15 13.92 1.70 -1.76
N ASP A 16 15.09 2.28 -2.10
CA ASP A 16 16.39 1.87 -1.58
C ASP A 16 16.50 2.02 -0.05
N ASP A 17 15.82 3.01 0.54
CA ASP A 17 15.82 3.19 2.01
C ASP A 17 14.98 2.11 2.70
N LEU A 18 13.85 1.70 2.10
CA LEU A 18 13.06 0.57 2.60
C LEU A 18 13.88 -0.72 2.54
N GLN A 19 14.60 -0.94 1.43
CA GLN A 19 15.49 -2.08 1.28
C GLN A 19 16.60 -2.07 2.32
N ALA A 20 17.21 -0.92 2.60
CA ALA A 20 18.23 -0.78 3.62
C ALA A 20 17.70 -1.08 5.03
N ILE A 21 16.42 -0.79 5.31
CA ILE A 21 15.76 -1.18 6.57
C ILE A 21 15.62 -2.70 6.63
N ALA A 22 15.08 -3.34 5.59
CA ALA A 22 14.89 -4.78 5.53
C ALA A 22 16.24 -5.52 5.69
N ASP A 23 17.28 -5.06 4.99
CA ASP A 23 18.63 -5.62 5.08
C ASP A 23 19.21 -5.54 6.51
N ARG A 24 19.01 -4.40 7.20
CA ARG A 24 19.46 -4.24 8.59
C ARG A 24 18.76 -5.19 9.57
N VAL A 25 17.47 -5.47 9.35
CA VAL A 25 16.72 -6.43 10.18
C VAL A 25 17.29 -7.83 9.98
N VAL A 26 17.43 -8.26 8.74
CA VAL A 26 17.92 -9.60 8.39
C VAL A 26 19.36 -9.83 8.87
N ALA A 27 20.21 -8.80 8.84
CA ALA A 27 21.58 -8.86 9.34
C ALA A 27 21.67 -9.15 10.86
N GLN A 28 20.58 -9.05 11.62
CA GLN A 28 20.52 -9.35 13.05
C GLN A 28 20.17 -10.81 13.35
N ALA A 29 20.09 -11.68 12.35
CA ALA A 29 19.77 -13.08 12.54
C ALA A 29 20.79 -13.77 13.44
N GLY A 30 20.28 -14.47 14.46
CA GLY A 30 21.05 -15.31 15.33
C GLY A 30 21.26 -16.71 14.74
N SER A 31 22.03 -17.53 15.46
CA SER A 31 22.29 -18.92 15.05
C SER A 31 20.98 -19.72 14.95
N GLY A 32 20.76 -20.36 13.81
CA GLY A 32 19.59 -21.20 13.55
C GLY A 32 18.28 -20.40 13.27
N GLU A 33 18.35 -19.07 13.19
CA GLU A 33 17.20 -18.24 12.82
C GLU A 33 17.15 -18.05 11.32
N GLN A 34 15.94 -18.17 10.75
CA GLN A 34 15.59 -17.63 9.47
C GLN A 34 14.72 -16.39 9.72
N ILE A 35 15.09 -15.25 9.14
CA ILE A 35 14.36 -13.98 9.27
C ILE A 35 13.94 -13.50 7.90
N GLU A 36 12.69 -13.06 7.80
CA GLU A 36 12.14 -12.26 6.71
C GLU A 36 11.71 -10.92 7.28
N ALA A 37 12.10 -9.85 6.61
CA ALA A 37 11.63 -8.50 6.85
C ALA A 37 10.87 -7.99 5.63
N TYR A 38 9.62 -7.58 5.85
CA TYR A 38 8.76 -6.91 4.87
C TYR A 38 8.58 -5.47 5.32
N VAL A 39 9.02 -4.52 4.52
CA VAL A 39 8.94 -3.08 4.82
C VAL A 39 8.11 -2.41 3.74
N SER A 40 7.14 -1.62 4.12
CA SER A 40 6.26 -0.97 3.16
C SER A 40 5.88 0.44 3.57
N ARG A 41 5.51 1.24 2.58
CA ARG A 41 4.79 2.50 2.74
C ARG A 41 3.90 2.73 1.54
N GLY A 42 2.85 3.50 1.73
CA GLY A 42 1.93 3.82 0.67
C GLY A 42 1.04 5.00 1.00
N GLY A 43 0.27 5.41 0.02
CA GLY A 43 -0.73 6.46 0.19
C GLY A 43 -1.90 6.24 -0.74
N GLU A 44 -3.03 6.77 -0.36
CA GLU A 44 -4.27 6.70 -1.11
C GLU A 44 -4.99 8.03 -1.10
N THR A 45 -5.78 8.27 -2.14
CA THR A 45 -6.71 9.40 -2.24
C THR A 45 -8.05 8.86 -2.71
N ALA A 46 -9.12 9.23 -2.01
CA ALA A 46 -10.50 8.93 -2.39
C ALA A 46 -11.30 10.23 -2.53
N ILE A 47 -12.02 10.36 -3.64
CA ILE A 47 -12.85 11.51 -3.97
C ILE A 47 -14.21 10.98 -4.38
N ARG A 48 -15.28 11.55 -3.80
CA ARG A 48 -16.66 11.32 -4.23
C ARG A 48 -17.30 12.64 -4.62
N ILE A 49 -17.94 12.65 -5.77
CA ILE A 49 -18.76 13.75 -6.28
C ILE A 49 -20.22 13.30 -6.28
N TYR A 50 -21.09 14.17 -5.82
CA TYR A 50 -22.53 14.01 -5.84
C TYR A 50 -23.19 15.36 -6.16
N GLU A 51 -24.13 15.38 -7.11
CA GLU A 51 -24.82 16.59 -7.57
C GLU A 51 -23.86 17.75 -7.96
N GLY A 52 -22.75 17.42 -8.61
CA GLY A 52 -21.72 18.36 -9.04
C GLY A 52 -20.82 18.92 -7.94
N GLU A 53 -21.03 18.50 -6.69
CA GLU A 53 -20.26 19.00 -5.55
C GLU A 53 -19.33 17.89 -4.96
N LEU A 54 -18.28 18.34 -4.30
CA LEU A 54 -17.37 17.45 -3.58
C LEU A 54 -18.04 16.98 -2.28
N GLU A 55 -18.52 15.74 -2.25
CA GLU A 55 -19.17 15.16 -1.10
C GLU A 55 -18.16 14.57 -0.11
N HIS A 56 -17.14 13.88 -0.63
CA HIS A 56 -16.11 13.25 0.19
C HIS A 56 -14.72 13.43 -0.40
N PHE A 57 -13.76 13.70 0.48
CA PHE A 57 -12.35 13.72 0.18
C PHE A 57 -11.57 13.09 1.33
N ALA A 58 -10.79 12.07 1.04
CA ALA A 58 -9.86 11.48 1.97
C ALA A 58 -8.48 11.34 1.32
N SER A 59 -7.44 11.58 2.08
CA SER A 59 -6.06 11.28 1.69
C SER A 59 -5.33 10.76 2.91
N ALA A 60 -4.74 9.57 2.79
CA ALA A 60 -4.05 8.90 3.88
C ALA A 60 -2.70 8.37 3.42
N GLN A 61 -1.78 8.26 4.35
CA GLN A 61 -0.50 7.58 4.14
C GLN A 61 -0.26 6.60 5.27
N SER A 62 0.39 5.50 4.96
CA SER A 62 0.76 4.47 5.91
C SER A 62 2.18 3.96 5.63
N GLU A 63 2.84 3.53 6.67
CA GLU A 63 4.12 2.84 6.59
C GLU A 63 4.18 1.76 7.66
N GLY A 64 5.05 0.78 7.48
CA GLY A 64 5.19 -0.26 8.49
C GLY A 64 6.22 -1.31 8.14
N VAL A 65 6.50 -2.13 9.15
CA VAL A 65 7.39 -3.28 9.06
C VAL A 65 6.70 -4.50 9.62
N GLY A 66 6.80 -5.62 8.91
CA GLY A 66 6.46 -6.95 9.40
C GLY A 66 7.71 -7.83 9.44
N ILE A 67 7.92 -8.54 10.53
CA ILE A 67 9.07 -9.40 10.71
C ILE A 67 8.59 -10.80 11.05
N ARG A 68 9.09 -11.78 10.31
CA ARG A 68 8.85 -13.20 10.55
C ARG A 68 10.18 -13.87 10.94
N VAL A 69 10.16 -14.59 12.04
CA VAL A 69 11.29 -15.38 12.51
C VAL A 69 10.89 -16.85 12.52
N ILE A 70 11.73 -17.70 11.93
CA ILE A 70 11.56 -19.17 11.98
C ILE A 70 12.77 -19.78 12.68
N LYS A 71 12.50 -20.60 13.68
CA LYS A 71 13.54 -21.33 14.43
C LYS A 71 12.98 -22.64 14.94
N ASP A 72 13.74 -23.70 14.80
CA ASP A 72 13.37 -25.06 15.25
C ASP A 72 11.97 -25.50 14.78
N GLY A 73 11.64 -25.20 13.52
CA GLY A 73 10.34 -25.52 12.92
C GLY A 73 9.17 -24.70 13.46
N ARG A 74 9.40 -23.62 14.20
CA ARG A 74 8.36 -22.73 14.74
C ARG A 74 8.47 -21.35 14.14
N THR A 75 7.34 -20.74 13.86
CA THR A 75 7.24 -19.40 13.31
C THR A 75 6.71 -18.42 14.34
N GLY A 76 7.41 -17.29 14.51
CA GLY A 76 6.92 -16.11 15.19
C GLY A 76 6.82 -14.94 14.22
N PHE A 77 5.85 -14.09 14.44
CA PHE A 77 5.59 -12.89 13.62
C PHE A 77 5.22 -11.72 14.52
N ALA A 78 5.70 -10.53 14.15
CA ALA A 78 5.26 -9.26 14.73
C ALA A 78 5.32 -8.16 13.67
N TYR A 79 4.63 -7.04 13.92
CA TYR A 79 4.60 -5.89 13.01
C TYR A 79 4.40 -4.58 13.76
N ALA A 80 4.81 -3.47 13.12
CA ALA A 80 4.49 -2.11 13.58
C ALA A 80 4.11 -1.22 12.41
N GLY A 81 3.23 -0.24 12.67
CA GLY A 81 2.79 0.79 11.72
C GLY A 81 3.72 2.01 11.70
N THR A 82 5.02 1.79 11.82
CA THR A 82 6.06 2.83 11.77
C THR A 82 7.39 2.23 11.33
N LEU A 83 8.27 3.08 10.80
CA LEU A 83 9.64 2.74 10.43
C LEU A 83 10.69 3.32 11.41
N ASP A 84 10.26 3.71 12.60
CA ASP A 84 11.18 4.13 13.67
C ASP A 84 12.13 2.99 14.05
N PRO A 85 13.46 3.23 14.09
CA PRO A 85 14.43 2.18 14.41
C PRO A 85 14.24 1.49 15.75
N ALA A 86 13.75 2.20 16.79
CA ALA A 86 13.49 1.61 18.09
C ALA A 86 12.28 0.67 18.03
N ALA A 87 11.19 1.08 17.36
CA ALA A 87 10.03 0.22 17.14
C ALA A 87 10.38 -1.02 16.31
N ILE A 88 11.21 -0.89 15.27
CA ILE A 88 11.68 -2.04 14.48
C ILE A 88 12.45 -3.04 15.35
N ALA A 89 13.29 -2.57 16.26
CA ALA A 89 14.03 -3.44 17.18
C ALA A 89 13.08 -4.18 18.14
N GLU A 90 12.03 -3.52 18.64
CA GLU A 90 10.98 -4.14 19.46
C GLU A 90 10.22 -5.21 18.66
N VAL A 91 9.81 -4.91 17.42
CA VAL A 91 9.12 -5.86 16.53
C VAL A 91 9.97 -7.12 16.31
N LEU A 92 11.27 -6.98 16.12
CA LEU A 92 12.16 -8.15 15.98
C LEU A 92 12.22 -8.97 17.27
N ALA A 93 12.27 -8.32 18.43
CA ALA A 93 12.23 -9.00 19.73
C ALA A 93 10.90 -9.75 19.92
N ASP A 94 9.78 -9.09 19.66
CA ASP A 94 8.44 -9.68 19.76
C ASP A 94 8.26 -10.86 18.80
N ALA A 95 8.75 -10.76 17.55
CA ALA A 95 8.71 -11.86 16.61
C ALA A 95 9.50 -13.07 17.12
N ARG A 96 10.66 -12.85 17.77
CA ARG A 96 11.46 -13.92 18.41
C ARG A 96 10.72 -14.55 19.59
N ASP A 97 10.14 -13.74 20.45
CA ASP A 97 9.38 -14.24 21.60
C ASP A 97 8.17 -15.07 21.14
N ASN A 98 7.49 -14.64 20.09
CA ASN A 98 6.35 -15.33 19.48
C ASN A 98 6.70 -16.71 18.89
N VAL A 99 7.96 -16.97 18.52
CA VAL A 99 8.41 -18.31 18.10
C VAL A 99 8.11 -19.36 19.18
N SER A 100 8.25 -19.00 20.47
CA SER A 100 8.01 -19.93 21.58
C SER A 100 6.57 -20.44 21.65
N PHE A 101 5.61 -19.67 21.13
CA PHE A 101 4.19 -20.00 21.08
C PHE A 101 3.76 -20.65 19.75
N GLY A 102 4.64 -20.63 18.75
CA GLY A 102 4.38 -21.26 17.45
C GLY A 102 4.22 -22.77 17.56
N THR A 103 3.32 -23.34 16.74
CA THR A 103 3.23 -24.80 16.60
C THR A 103 4.39 -25.31 15.76
N PRO A 104 5.06 -26.41 16.14
CA PRO A 104 6.10 -27.01 15.30
C PRO A 104 5.53 -27.47 13.95
N ASP A 105 6.20 -27.08 12.87
CA ASP A 105 5.89 -27.47 11.50
C ASP A 105 7.21 -27.87 10.82
N GLU A 106 7.28 -29.10 10.36
CA GLU A 106 8.47 -29.64 9.65
C GLU A 106 8.69 -28.97 8.28
N PHE A 107 7.67 -28.30 7.74
CA PHE A 107 7.73 -27.58 6.49
C PHE A 107 7.94 -26.07 6.66
N ALA A 108 8.06 -25.59 7.91
CA ALA A 108 8.32 -24.17 8.16
C ALA A 108 9.70 -23.77 7.61
N GLY A 109 9.71 -22.81 6.69
CA GLY A 109 10.93 -22.31 6.07
C GLY A 109 10.65 -21.10 5.18
N LEU A 110 11.70 -20.31 4.93
CA LEU A 110 11.64 -19.23 3.97
C LEU A 110 11.93 -19.74 2.56
N ALA A 111 11.32 -19.10 1.56
CA ALA A 111 11.65 -19.36 0.18
C ALA A 111 13.14 -19.12 -0.10
N ILE A 112 13.69 -19.87 -1.02
CA ILE A 112 15.07 -19.74 -1.49
C ILE A 112 15.03 -19.21 -2.91
N PRO A 113 15.92 -18.27 -3.31
CA PRO A 113 16.00 -17.80 -4.68
C PRO A 113 16.13 -18.95 -5.66
N ASP A 114 15.25 -19.01 -6.66
CA ASP A 114 15.27 -20.07 -7.70
C ASP A 114 16.20 -19.76 -8.87
N GLY A 115 16.78 -18.55 -8.89
CA GLY A 115 17.66 -18.09 -9.97
C GLY A 115 16.95 -17.71 -11.27
N VAL A 116 15.61 -17.72 -11.29
CA VAL A 116 14.84 -17.28 -12.45
C VAL A 116 14.86 -15.77 -12.55
N ALA A 117 15.26 -15.24 -13.70
CA ALA A 117 15.27 -13.81 -13.93
C ALA A 117 13.84 -13.25 -13.95
N GLN A 118 13.62 -12.17 -13.22
CA GLN A 118 12.35 -11.47 -13.24
C GLN A 118 12.10 -10.81 -14.61
N ILE A 119 10.87 -10.88 -15.09
CA ILE A 119 10.44 -10.14 -16.27
C ILE A 119 10.20 -8.68 -15.84
N PRO A 120 10.94 -7.70 -16.40
CA PRO A 120 10.74 -6.30 -16.06
C PRO A 120 9.29 -5.87 -16.35
N GLN A 121 8.64 -5.27 -15.37
CA GLN A 121 7.31 -4.71 -15.50
C GLN A 121 7.31 -3.25 -15.01
N LYS A 122 6.52 -2.41 -15.70
CA LYS A 122 6.37 -1.00 -15.31
C LYS A 122 5.08 -0.85 -14.51
N PHE A 123 5.20 -0.78 -13.19
CA PHE A 123 4.07 -0.57 -12.27
C PHE A 123 3.98 0.87 -11.76
N TRP A 124 4.90 1.74 -12.14
CA TRP A 124 4.94 3.13 -11.70
C TRP A 124 4.77 4.09 -12.87
N ASP A 125 3.87 5.04 -12.71
CA ASP A 125 3.64 6.14 -13.62
C ASP A 125 3.92 7.48 -12.94
N GLU A 126 4.88 8.25 -13.47
CA GLU A 126 5.29 9.53 -12.91
C GLU A 126 4.23 10.63 -13.10
N GLU A 127 3.44 10.56 -14.17
CA GLU A 127 2.38 11.53 -14.41
C GLU A 127 1.25 11.34 -13.40
N LEU A 128 0.88 10.08 -13.12
CA LEU A 128 -0.12 9.75 -12.10
C LEU A 128 0.39 10.16 -10.70
N ALA A 129 1.66 9.88 -10.38
CA ALA A 129 2.25 10.26 -9.09
C ALA A 129 2.22 11.78 -8.85
N GLY A 130 2.33 12.57 -9.91
CA GLY A 130 2.28 14.04 -9.88
C GLY A 130 0.91 14.63 -10.19
N TYR A 131 -0.15 13.81 -10.37
CA TYR A 131 -1.44 14.32 -10.83
C TYR A 131 -2.14 15.16 -9.76
N PRO A 132 -2.43 16.46 -10.05
CA PRO A 132 -2.92 17.38 -9.04
C PRO A 132 -4.33 17.04 -8.53
N THR A 133 -4.59 17.25 -7.25
CA THR A 133 -5.88 16.97 -6.60
C THR A 133 -7.05 17.73 -7.23
N ASP A 134 -6.85 18.99 -7.60
CA ASP A 134 -7.86 19.79 -8.27
C ASP A 134 -8.27 19.20 -9.64
N LYS A 135 -7.33 18.61 -10.36
CA LYS A 135 -7.61 17.90 -11.61
C LYS A 135 -8.34 16.57 -11.40
N LYS A 136 -8.03 15.86 -10.32
CA LYS A 136 -8.76 14.64 -9.91
C LYS A 136 -10.23 14.98 -9.66
N ILE A 137 -10.50 16.03 -8.88
CA ILE A 137 -11.85 16.52 -8.59
C ILE A 137 -12.56 16.95 -9.89
N ALA A 138 -11.88 17.72 -10.75
CA ALA A 138 -12.45 18.17 -12.01
C ALA A 138 -12.81 17.00 -12.95
N LEU A 139 -11.95 15.98 -13.03
CA LEU A 139 -12.20 14.76 -13.80
C LEU A 139 -13.45 14.03 -13.31
N THR A 140 -13.60 13.90 -11.98
CA THR A 140 -14.75 13.20 -11.38
C THR A 140 -16.06 13.97 -11.59
N LYS A 141 -16.04 15.30 -11.47
CA LYS A 141 -17.18 16.17 -11.82
C LYS A 141 -17.57 16.05 -13.29
N GLU A 142 -16.60 16.00 -14.18
CA GLU A 142 -16.87 15.84 -15.61
C GLU A 142 -17.43 14.44 -15.92
N LEU A 143 -16.98 13.40 -15.25
CA LEU A 143 -17.53 12.04 -15.36
C LEU A 143 -19.02 12.04 -14.99
N GLU A 144 -19.39 12.59 -13.84
CA GLU A 144 -20.79 12.71 -13.41
C GLU A 144 -21.64 13.48 -14.44
N LYS A 145 -21.17 14.66 -14.84
CA LYS A 145 -21.87 15.52 -15.81
C LYS A 145 -22.07 14.83 -17.16
N LEU A 146 -21.06 14.15 -17.69
CA LEU A 146 -21.18 13.42 -18.96
C LEU A 146 -22.18 12.28 -18.84
N THR A 147 -22.18 11.56 -17.73
CA THR A 147 -23.09 10.46 -17.45
C THR A 147 -24.56 10.93 -17.38
N LEU A 148 -24.83 12.02 -16.64
CA LEU A 148 -26.15 12.65 -16.57
C LEU A 148 -26.64 13.16 -17.94
N GLY A 149 -25.73 13.55 -18.82
CA GLY A 149 -26.07 14.02 -20.17
C GLY A 149 -26.38 12.92 -21.18
N MET A 150 -26.26 11.64 -20.82
CA MET A 150 -26.47 10.52 -21.74
C MET A 150 -27.95 10.23 -22.02
N ASP A 151 -28.77 10.27 -20.97
CA ASP A 151 -30.22 9.99 -21.07
C ASP A 151 -30.93 10.68 -19.90
N GLU A 152 -32.14 11.22 -20.14
CA GLU A 152 -32.94 11.94 -19.14
C GLU A 152 -33.41 11.04 -17.98
N ARG A 153 -33.44 9.74 -18.19
CA ARG A 153 -33.80 8.74 -17.17
C ARG A 153 -32.63 8.37 -16.24
N VAL A 154 -31.41 8.75 -16.60
CA VAL A 154 -30.23 8.43 -15.81
C VAL A 154 -30.08 9.41 -14.66
N ARG A 155 -29.95 8.86 -13.46
CA ARG A 155 -29.47 9.57 -12.27
C ARG A 155 -28.12 9.01 -11.87
N VAL A 156 -27.26 9.84 -11.36
CA VAL A 156 -26.00 9.41 -10.78
C VAL A 156 -26.19 9.30 -9.26
N ASP A 157 -25.90 8.14 -8.72
CA ASP A 157 -25.88 7.89 -7.28
C ASP A 157 -24.55 8.38 -6.69
N GLU A 158 -23.44 8.05 -7.33
CA GLU A 158 -22.11 8.56 -6.97
C GLU A 158 -21.15 8.50 -8.15
N ALA A 159 -20.21 9.45 -8.19
CA ALA A 159 -19.06 9.41 -9.06
C ALA A 159 -17.80 9.44 -8.21
N ASN A 160 -16.89 8.47 -8.41
CA ASN A 160 -15.71 8.28 -7.58
C ASN A 160 -14.42 8.35 -8.40
N TYR A 161 -13.39 8.86 -7.77
CA TYR A 161 -11.99 8.74 -8.17
C TYR A 161 -11.20 8.23 -6.98
N ASP A 162 -10.45 7.18 -7.20
CA ASP A 162 -9.54 6.63 -6.23
C ASP A 162 -8.17 6.46 -6.86
N ASP A 163 -7.12 6.85 -6.17
CA ASP A 163 -5.76 6.48 -6.53
C ASP A 163 -4.96 6.02 -5.32
N GLY A 164 -3.94 5.25 -5.61
CA GLY A 164 -3.02 4.79 -4.59
C GLY A 164 -1.63 4.54 -5.16
N TRP A 165 -0.67 4.63 -4.27
CA TRP A 165 0.71 4.26 -4.54
C TRP A 165 1.26 3.43 -3.39
N GLY A 166 2.19 2.55 -3.70
CA GLY A 166 2.88 1.73 -2.71
C GLY A 166 4.34 1.51 -3.09
N GLU A 167 5.16 1.38 -2.07
CA GLU A 167 6.56 0.98 -2.14
C GLU A 167 6.79 -0.13 -1.12
N VAL A 168 7.51 -1.16 -1.53
CA VAL A 168 7.80 -2.32 -0.69
C VAL A 168 9.24 -2.74 -0.85
N ALA A 169 9.78 -3.32 0.21
CA ALA A 169 11.04 -4.03 0.18
C ALA A 169 10.95 -5.29 1.03
N VAL A 170 11.57 -6.34 0.55
CA VAL A 170 11.70 -7.62 1.26
C VAL A 170 13.16 -8.03 1.31
N ALA A 171 13.58 -8.50 2.47
CA ALA A 171 14.86 -9.19 2.63
C ALA A 171 14.66 -10.47 3.44
N THR A 172 15.42 -11.51 3.13
CA THR A 172 15.42 -12.78 3.87
C THR A 172 16.84 -13.27 4.13
N THR A 173 17.02 -14.05 5.19
CA THR A 173 18.29 -14.75 5.47
C THR A 173 18.64 -15.81 4.44
N THR A 174 17.68 -16.24 3.62
CA THR A 174 17.88 -17.20 2.52
C THR A 174 18.37 -16.55 1.22
N GLY A 175 18.46 -15.20 1.20
CA GLY A 175 19.05 -14.46 0.08
C GLY A 175 18.05 -13.80 -0.86
N ILE A 176 16.74 -13.82 -0.56
CA ILE A 176 15.77 -12.97 -1.28
C ILE A 176 16.01 -11.54 -0.85
N ARG A 177 16.12 -10.64 -1.83
CA ARG A 177 16.31 -9.22 -1.65
C ARG A 177 15.67 -8.49 -2.82
N GLU A 178 14.43 -8.07 -2.62
CA GLU A 178 13.60 -7.50 -3.68
C GLU A 178 12.90 -6.23 -3.19
N SER A 179 12.75 -5.27 -4.08
CA SER A 179 12.00 -4.05 -3.81
C SER A 179 11.27 -3.57 -5.06
N GLY A 180 10.20 -2.84 -4.84
CA GLY A 180 9.40 -2.31 -5.94
C GLY A 180 8.48 -1.19 -5.53
N ARG A 181 7.96 -0.48 -6.54
CA ARG A 181 6.93 0.54 -6.35
C ARG A 181 5.87 0.42 -7.45
N GLY A 182 4.66 0.81 -7.11
CA GLY A 182 3.57 0.87 -8.06
C GLY A 182 2.55 1.93 -7.68
N ASN A 183 1.83 2.41 -8.66
CA ASN A 183 0.68 3.27 -8.48
C ASN A 183 -0.41 2.94 -9.48
N SER A 184 -1.63 3.26 -9.12
CA SER A 184 -2.81 3.07 -9.96
C SER A 184 -3.89 4.07 -9.62
N CYS A 185 -4.80 4.31 -10.56
CA CYS A 185 -6.02 5.05 -10.29
C CYS A 185 -7.23 4.29 -10.85
N TYR A 186 -8.37 4.60 -10.30
CA TYR A 186 -9.65 4.06 -10.69
C TYR A 186 -10.69 5.16 -10.69
N VAL A 187 -11.56 5.18 -11.70
CA VAL A 187 -12.74 6.05 -11.75
C VAL A 187 -13.97 5.21 -11.98
N SER A 188 -15.03 5.55 -11.29
CA SER A 188 -16.32 4.86 -11.42
C SER A 188 -17.49 5.82 -11.28
N VAL A 189 -18.62 5.41 -11.82
CA VAL A 189 -19.90 6.07 -11.62
C VAL A 189 -20.96 5.01 -11.43
N SER A 190 -21.76 5.16 -10.37
CA SER A 190 -22.95 4.34 -10.12
C SER A 190 -24.19 5.11 -10.58
N THR A 191 -25.04 4.45 -11.33
CA THR A 191 -26.21 5.06 -11.93
C THR A 191 -27.47 4.28 -11.62
N LEU A 192 -28.57 5.00 -11.56
CA LEU A 192 -29.94 4.48 -11.53
C LEU A 192 -30.65 4.93 -12.80
N ALA A 193 -31.38 4.05 -13.42
CA ALA A 193 -32.28 4.40 -14.52
C ALA A 193 -33.75 4.34 -14.03
N ASP A 194 -34.50 5.40 -14.27
CA ASP A 194 -35.85 5.56 -13.76
C ASP A 194 -36.78 5.96 -14.93
N ASP A 195 -37.79 5.16 -15.20
CA ASP A 195 -38.74 5.36 -16.30
C ASP A 195 -40.17 5.64 -15.86
N GLU A 196 -40.38 6.18 -14.66
CA GLU A 196 -41.66 6.45 -14.00
C GLU A 196 -42.39 5.25 -13.42
N GLU A 197 -42.14 4.02 -13.90
CA GLU A 197 -42.76 2.78 -13.40
C GLU A 197 -41.79 1.92 -12.62
N GLU A 198 -40.51 1.85 -13.03
CA GLU A 198 -39.47 1.05 -12.43
C GLU A 198 -38.14 1.83 -12.32
N THR A 199 -37.40 1.57 -11.24
CA THR A 199 -36.00 2.03 -11.06
C THR A 199 -35.07 0.83 -11.15
N GLN A 200 -34.04 0.90 -12.01
CA GLN A 200 -33.00 -0.12 -12.19
C GLN A 200 -31.61 0.46 -11.98
#